data_5c319f176a56eca69e4e6ab31ce96cbc
#
_entry.id   5c319f176a56eca69e4e6ab31ce96cbc
#
_cell.length_a   1.000
_cell.length_b   1.000
_cell.length_c   1.000
_cell.angle_alpha   90.00
_cell.angle_beta   90.00
_cell.angle_gamma   90.00
#
_symmetry.space_group_name_H-M   'P 1'
#
loop_
_entity.id
_entity.type
_entity.pdbx_description
1 polymer ?
#
loop_
_entity_poly.entity_id
_entity_poly.type
_entity_poly.pdbx_seq_one_letter_code
_entity_poly.pdbx_strand_id
1 'polypeptide(L)'
;MKKLRPLIKKYGHMFLPVIYGMFYMPLFVYMERRPVTRIHIIESDLDAYIPFCEYFIVPYLLWFVYIGASVIAFMFLERKDYYRLCTVLGVGMTAFLLICYIYPNGLHLRPATFARDNIFVDLVRILHRSDTATNVLPSIHCYNSLAVHAAIRKNKTLNKKRWIKPISAFICFSVVLSTLFLKQHSVIDVIAAFILFAATYAAVYLVPDMQAKKVVHSKLSH
;
A
#
# COMPACT_ATOMS: atom_id res chain seq x y z
N MET A 1 -15.84 32.41 -14.21
CA MET A 1 -14.46 32.05 -13.88
C MET A 1 -13.97 32.59 -12.51
N LYS A 2 -14.33 33.81 -12.07
CA LYS A 2 -13.87 34.38 -10.77
C LYS A 2 -14.35 33.61 -9.53
N LYS A 3 -15.52 32.97 -9.54
CA LYS A 3 -16.06 32.17 -8.41
C LYS A 3 -15.43 30.76 -8.25
N LEU A 4 -14.83 30.18 -9.30
CA LEU A 4 -14.20 28.87 -9.27
C LEU A 4 -12.78 28.89 -8.62
N ARG A 5 -12.04 30.00 -8.80
CA ARG A 5 -10.68 30.12 -8.27
C ARG A 5 -10.54 29.83 -6.76
N PRO A 6 -11.40 30.38 -5.85
CA PRO A 6 -11.29 30.09 -4.42
C PRO A 6 -11.63 28.65 -4.08
N LEU A 7 -12.56 28.01 -4.80
CA LEU A 7 -12.91 26.60 -4.62
C LEU A 7 -11.77 25.68 -5.04
N ILE A 8 -11.14 25.92 -6.19
CA ILE A 8 -9.98 25.17 -6.66
C ILE A 8 -8.80 25.35 -5.68
N LYS A 9 -8.56 26.55 -5.18
CA LYS A 9 -7.51 26.80 -4.17
C LYS A 9 -7.80 26.06 -2.86
N LYS A 10 -9.05 25.88 -2.47
CA LYS A 10 -9.47 25.20 -1.24
C LYS A 10 -9.46 23.69 -1.39
N TYR A 11 -9.96 23.14 -2.49
CA TYR A 11 -10.26 21.72 -2.67
C TYR A 11 -9.43 21.03 -3.76
N GLY A 12 -8.64 21.79 -4.55
CA GLY A 12 -7.88 21.23 -5.67
C GLY A 12 -6.92 20.10 -5.31
N HIS A 13 -6.40 20.13 -4.08
CA HIS A 13 -5.54 19.05 -3.59
C HIS A 13 -6.25 17.68 -3.49
N MET A 14 -7.58 17.66 -3.30
CA MET A 14 -8.37 16.44 -3.18
C MET A 14 -8.42 15.64 -4.49
N PHE A 15 -8.18 16.28 -5.63
CA PHE A 15 -8.14 15.60 -6.93
C PHE A 15 -6.84 14.84 -7.20
N LEU A 16 -5.80 15.02 -6.39
CA LEU A 16 -4.50 14.40 -6.61
C LEU A 16 -4.57 12.87 -6.74
N PRO A 17 -5.21 12.10 -5.83
CA PRO A 17 -5.31 10.65 -5.98
C PRO A 17 -6.19 10.23 -7.16
N VAL A 18 -7.20 11.02 -7.51
CA VAL A 18 -8.06 10.76 -8.68
C VAL A 18 -7.24 10.89 -9.96
N ILE A 19 -6.51 12.00 -10.10
CA ILE A 19 -5.64 12.24 -11.27
C ILE A 19 -4.56 11.14 -11.34
N TYR A 20 -3.90 10.82 -10.22
CA TYR A 20 -2.93 9.75 -10.18
C TYR A 20 -3.55 8.40 -10.58
N GLY A 21 -4.72 8.07 -10.04
CA GLY A 21 -5.45 6.84 -10.35
C GLY A 21 -5.84 6.70 -11.82
N MET A 22 -6.18 7.83 -12.49
CA MET A 22 -6.50 7.85 -13.92
C MET A 22 -5.31 7.41 -14.80
N PHE A 23 -4.08 7.64 -14.36
CA PHE A 23 -2.87 7.16 -15.06
C PHE A 23 -2.44 5.79 -14.55
N TYR A 24 -2.49 5.56 -13.25
CA TYR A 24 -2.04 4.32 -12.63
C TYR A 24 -2.87 3.11 -13.06
N MET A 25 -4.20 3.21 -13.01
CA MET A 25 -5.08 2.06 -13.28
C MET A 25 -4.96 1.52 -14.72
N PRO A 26 -4.93 2.34 -15.79
CA PRO A 26 -4.68 1.82 -17.13
C PRO A 26 -3.30 1.15 -17.28
N LEU A 27 -2.26 1.71 -16.64
CA LEU A 27 -0.93 1.11 -16.65
C LEU A 27 -0.92 -0.23 -15.90
N PHE A 28 -1.57 -0.29 -14.74
CA PHE A 28 -1.70 -1.53 -13.98
C PHE A 28 -2.43 -2.62 -14.78
N VAL A 29 -3.59 -2.29 -15.38
CA VAL A 29 -4.34 -3.23 -16.23
C VAL A 29 -3.52 -3.68 -17.45
N TYR A 30 -2.75 -2.77 -18.04
CA TYR A 30 -1.82 -3.13 -19.12
C TYR A 30 -0.76 -4.12 -18.63
N MET A 31 -0.17 -3.89 -17.44
CA MET A 31 0.82 -4.77 -16.85
C MET A 31 0.28 -6.17 -16.57
N GLU A 32 -0.95 -6.27 -16.08
CA GLU A 32 -1.63 -7.55 -15.80
C GLU A 32 -1.92 -8.37 -17.08
N ARG A 33 -2.14 -7.69 -18.21
CA ARG A 33 -2.57 -8.32 -19.46
C ARG A 33 -1.48 -8.45 -20.52
N ARG A 34 -0.32 -7.80 -20.34
CA ARG A 34 0.74 -7.83 -21.34
C ARG A 34 1.30 -9.24 -21.48
N PRO A 35 1.56 -9.71 -22.73
CA PRO A 35 2.27 -10.96 -22.93
C PRO A 35 3.71 -10.82 -22.45
N VAL A 36 4.16 -11.75 -21.62
CA VAL A 36 5.52 -11.80 -21.10
C VAL A 36 6.13 -13.15 -21.45
N THR A 37 7.30 -13.14 -22.09
CA THR A 37 7.97 -14.36 -22.53
C THR A 37 8.69 -15.08 -21.40
N ARG A 38 9.09 -14.36 -20.34
CA ARG A 38 9.77 -14.92 -19.19
C ARG A 38 9.27 -14.24 -17.90
N ILE A 39 8.82 -15.05 -16.95
CA ILE A 39 8.39 -14.62 -15.62
C ILE A 39 9.41 -15.18 -14.62
N HIS A 40 9.90 -14.31 -13.75
CA HIS A 40 10.79 -14.69 -12.65
C HIS A 40 9.93 -15.11 -11.44
N ILE A 41 10.05 -16.35 -11.03
CA ILE A 41 9.29 -16.86 -9.88
C ILE A 41 9.95 -16.39 -8.58
N ILE A 42 9.14 -15.74 -7.74
CA ILE A 42 9.56 -15.14 -6.47
C ILE A 42 8.99 -16.01 -5.34
N GLU A 43 9.78 -16.93 -4.87
CA GLU A 43 9.41 -17.88 -3.80
C GLU A 43 10.58 -18.08 -2.84
N SER A 44 10.25 -18.40 -1.61
CA SER A 44 11.20 -18.72 -0.53
C SER A 44 10.82 -20.06 0.11
N ASP A 45 11.80 -20.83 0.59
CA ASP A 45 11.56 -22.03 1.38
C ASP A 45 10.66 -21.76 2.61
N LEU A 46 10.69 -20.52 3.12
CA LEU A 46 9.82 -20.10 4.22
C LEU A 46 8.32 -20.11 3.84
N ASP A 47 8.01 -19.94 2.57
CA ASP A 47 6.61 -19.93 2.11
C ASP A 47 5.93 -21.30 2.27
N ALA A 48 6.72 -22.38 2.28
CA ALA A 48 6.23 -23.75 2.51
C ALA A 48 5.71 -23.95 3.94
N TYR A 49 6.27 -23.25 4.92
CA TYR A 49 5.86 -23.35 6.33
C TYR A 49 4.61 -22.52 6.65
N ILE A 50 4.18 -21.65 5.76
CA ILE A 50 2.98 -20.83 5.95
C ILE A 50 1.80 -21.58 5.35
N PRO A 51 0.82 -22.09 6.14
CA PRO A 51 -0.34 -22.78 5.59
C PRO A 51 -1.28 -21.82 4.87
N PHE A 52 -2.02 -22.33 3.87
CA PHE A 52 -3.14 -21.60 3.30
C PHE A 52 -4.29 -21.51 4.32
N CYS A 53 -4.90 -20.32 4.43
CA CYS A 53 -6.04 -20.10 5.30
C CYS A 53 -7.02 -19.10 4.65
N GLU A 54 -8.18 -19.60 4.22
CA GLU A 54 -9.22 -18.85 3.50
C GLU A 54 -9.81 -17.68 4.32
N TYR A 55 -9.81 -17.76 5.65
CA TYR A 55 -10.39 -16.71 6.51
C TYR A 55 -9.63 -15.38 6.41
N PHE A 56 -8.38 -15.43 6.00
CA PHE A 56 -7.59 -14.23 5.76
C PHE A 56 -8.07 -13.39 4.56
N ILE A 57 -9.05 -13.88 3.79
CA ILE A 57 -9.72 -13.07 2.76
C ILE A 57 -10.39 -11.82 3.35
N VAL A 58 -10.86 -11.89 4.61
CA VAL A 58 -11.52 -10.76 5.28
C VAL A 58 -10.55 -9.59 5.49
N PRO A 59 -9.39 -9.73 6.18
CA PRO A 59 -8.42 -8.64 6.28
C PRO A 59 -7.82 -8.24 4.93
N TYR A 60 -7.71 -9.15 3.95
CA TYR A 60 -7.27 -8.82 2.60
C TYR A 60 -8.24 -7.83 1.93
N LEU A 61 -9.54 -8.11 1.94
CA LEU A 61 -10.55 -7.20 1.38
C LEU A 61 -10.69 -5.90 2.20
N LEU A 62 -10.47 -5.97 3.51
CA LEU A 62 -10.47 -4.78 4.37
C LEU A 62 -9.37 -3.78 3.97
N TRP A 63 -8.31 -4.22 3.30
CA TRP A 63 -7.26 -3.35 2.79
C TRP A 63 -7.81 -2.23 1.90
N PHE A 64 -8.73 -2.52 0.99
CA PHE A 64 -9.34 -1.51 0.11
C PHE A 64 -10.05 -0.41 0.91
N VAL A 65 -10.81 -0.82 1.91
CA VAL A 65 -11.51 0.11 2.82
C VAL A 65 -10.50 0.90 3.64
N TYR A 66 -9.48 0.24 4.18
CA TYR A 66 -8.45 0.86 5.02
C TYR A 66 -7.69 1.95 4.27
N ILE A 67 -7.21 1.66 3.06
CA ILE A 67 -6.49 2.65 2.24
C ILE A 67 -7.43 3.77 1.80
N GLY A 68 -8.59 3.43 1.23
CA GLY A 68 -9.57 4.43 0.73
C GLY A 68 -10.07 5.36 1.83
N ALA A 69 -10.53 4.81 2.95
CA ALA A 69 -11.00 5.60 4.09
C ALA A 69 -9.89 6.49 4.68
N SER A 70 -8.65 5.99 4.72
CA SER A 70 -7.52 6.78 5.21
C SER A 70 -7.20 7.95 4.28
N VAL A 71 -7.13 7.73 2.97
CA VAL A 71 -6.89 8.81 2.00
C VAL A 71 -7.99 9.86 2.10
N ILE A 72 -9.27 9.44 2.17
CA ILE A 72 -10.41 10.35 2.33
C ILE A 72 -10.31 11.13 3.65
N ALA A 73 -10.01 10.47 4.76
CA ALA A 73 -9.86 11.14 6.06
C ALA A 73 -8.75 12.20 6.03
N PHE A 74 -7.60 11.87 5.43
CA PHE A 74 -6.47 12.80 5.31
C PHE A 74 -6.77 14.01 4.41
N MET A 75 -7.69 13.92 3.43
CA MET A 75 -8.14 15.09 2.63
C MET A 75 -8.70 16.23 3.49
N PHE A 76 -9.26 15.90 4.67
CA PHE A 76 -9.87 16.85 5.60
C PHE A 76 -8.95 17.23 6.77
N LEU A 77 -7.72 16.69 6.81
CA LEU A 77 -6.70 17.03 7.80
C LEU A 77 -5.71 18.09 7.28
N GLU A 78 -4.56 18.24 7.94
CA GLU A 78 -3.53 19.17 7.51
C GLU A 78 -3.00 18.79 6.11
N ARG A 79 -2.97 19.75 5.19
CA ARG A 79 -2.50 19.53 3.81
C ARG A 79 -1.11 18.90 3.74
N LYS A 80 -0.23 19.27 4.67
CA LYS A 80 1.13 18.71 4.73
C LYS A 80 1.10 17.20 4.94
N ASP A 81 0.28 16.73 5.87
CA ASP A 81 0.17 15.30 6.17
C ASP A 81 -0.52 14.54 5.03
N TYR A 82 -1.53 15.16 4.42
CA TYR A 82 -2.18 14.62 3.22
C TYR A 82 -1.20 14.45 2.05
N TYR A 83 -0.44 15.49 1.72
CA TYR A 83 0.55 15.40 0.63
C TYR A 83 1.65 14.38 0.95
N ARG A 84 2.10 14.28 2.20
CA ARG A 84 3.07 13.25 2.61
C ARG A 84 2.52 11.84 2.39
N LEU A 85 1.26 11.58 2.79
CA LEU A 85 0.60 10.29 2.55
C LEU A 85 0.52 10.00 1.04
N CYS A 86 0.00 10.94 0.24
CA CYS A 86 -0.12 10.77 -1.20
C CYS A 86 1.24 10.54 -1.88
N THR A 87 2.30 11.24 -1.42
CA THR A 87 3.65 11.05 -1.95
C THR A 87 4.16 9.65 -1.64
N VAL A 88 4.04 9.18 -0.39
CA VAL A 88 4.50 7.83 -0.04
C VAL A 88 3.74 6.78 -0.84
N LEU A 89 2.40 6.85 -0.90
CA LEU A 89 1.60 5.92 -1.68
C LEU A 89 1.98 5.96 -3.18
N GLY A 90 2.06 7.15 -3.76
CA GLY A 90 2.36 7.32 -5.18
C GLY A 90 3.76 6.82 -5.55
N VAL A 91 4.77 7.08 -4.72
CA VAL A 91 6.14 6.57 -4.95
C VAL A 91 6.16 5.06 -4.92
N GLY A 92 5.55 4.41 -3.93
CA GLY A 92 5.53 2.96 -3.82
C GLY A 92 4.78 2.28 -4.96
N MET A 93 3.60 2.79 -5.30
CA MET A 93 2.81 2.26 -6.41
C MET A 93 3.51 2.46 -7.77
N THR A 94 4.19 3.60 -7.98
CA THR A 94 4.98 3.84 -9.19
C THR A 94 6.20 2.92 -9.22
N ALA A 95 6.92 2.76 -8.10
CA ALA A 95 8.06 1.84 -8.01
C ALA A 95 7.64 0.40 -8.29
N PHE A 96 6.48 -0.04 -7.77
CA PHE A 96 5.91 -1.35 -8.09
C PHE A 96 5.74 -1.54 -9.61
N LEU A 97 5.07 -0.62 -10.30
CA LEU A 97 4.88 -0.72 -11.75
C LEU A 97 6.21 -0.77 -12.51
N LEU A 98 7.18 0.06 -12.10
CA LEU A 98 8.51 0.08 -12.73
C LEU A 98 9.26 -1.23 -12.52
N ILE A 99 9.24 -1.77 -11.30
CA ILE A 99 9.89 -3.05 -10.97
C ILE A 99 9.24 -4.17 -11.79
N CYS A 100 7.92 -4.28 -11.78
CA CYS A 100 7.20 -5.29 -12.55
C CYS A 100 7.39 -5.14 -14.07
N TYR A 101 7.59 -3.91 -14.56
CA TYR A 101 7.88 -3.66 -15.97
C TYR A 101 9.26 -4.17 -16.37
N ILE A 102 10.28 -3.83 -15.59
CA ILE A 102 11.69 -4.18 -15.86
C ILE A 102 11.97 -5.65 -15.54
N TYR A 103 11.36 -6.15 -14.46
CA TYR A 103 11.55 -7.48 -13.92
C TYR A 103 10.19 -8.18 -13.77
N PRO A 104 9.63 -8.73 -14.85
CA PRO A 104 8.37 -9.48 -14.80
C PRO A 104 8.49 -10.65 -13.84
N ASN A 105 7.62 -10.69 -12.85
CA ASN A 105 7.71 -11.61 -11.74
C ASN A 105 6.34 -12.22 -11.41
N GLY A 106 6.36 -13.34 -10.71
CA GLY A 106 5.15 -14.06 -10.31
C GLY A 106 5.46 -15.15 -9.30
N LEU A 107 4.46 -15.93 -8.91
CA LEU A 107 4.58 -17.03 -7.96
C LEU A 107 3.66 -18.21 -8.30
N HIS A 108 4.00 -19.41 -7.76
CA HIS A 108 3.23 -20.64 -7.92
C HIS A 108 2.64 -21.13 -6.58
N LEU A 109 2.52 -20.25 -5.58
CA LEU A 109 2.11 -20.64 -4.22
C LEU A 109 0.62 -20.93 -4.07
N ARG A 110 -0.21 -20.51 -5.04
CA ARG A 110 -1.66 -20.67 -4.97
C ARG A 110 -2.06 -22.14 -4.99
N PRO A 111 -2.93 -22.60 -4.07
CA PRO A 111 -3.37 -23.97 -4.04
C PRO A 111 -4.20 -24.31 -5.30
N ALA A 112 -3.92 -25.45 -5.92
CA ALA A 112 -4.70 -25.96 -7.06
C ALA A 112 -6.11 -26.43 -6.64
N THR A 113 -6.22 -26.91 -5.41
CA THR A 113 -7.50 -27.38 -4.82
C THR A 113 -7.63 -26.87 -3.39
N PHE A 114 -8.86 -26.70 -2.93
CA PHE A 114 -9.16 -26.25 -1.59
C PHE A 114 -9.70 -27.43 -0.77
N ALA A 115 -9.18 -27.61 0.45
CA ALA A 115 -9.60 -28.67 1.36
C ALA A 115 -11.00 -28.46 1.94
N ARG A 116 -11.54 -27.24 1.86
CA ARG A 116 -12.87 -26.87 2.36
C ARG A 116 -13.66 -26.21 1.25
N ASP A 117 -14.99 -26.26 1.38
CA ASP A 117 -15.92 -25.56 0.49
C ASP A 117 -16.83 -24.68 1.36
N ASN A 118 -16.62 -23.37 1.30
CA ASN A 118 -17.34 -22.37 2.08
C ASN A 118 -17.23 -20.99 1.39
N ILE A 119 -18.05 -20.04 1.87
CA ILE A 119 -18.11 -18.68 1.30
C ILE A 119 -16.74 -17.96 1.23
N PHE A 120 -15.84 -18.22 2.18
CA PHE A 120 -14.50 -17.59 2.17
C PHE A 120 -13.65 -18.16 1.03
N VAL A 121 -13.74 -19.47 0.77
CA VAL A 121 -13.09 -20.10 -0.38
C VAL A 121 -13.66 -19.56 -1.69
N ASP A 122 -14.98 -19.32 -1.78
CA ASP A 122 -15.58 -18.72 -2.97
C ASP A 122 -15.04 -17.30 -3.22
N LEU A 123 -14.90 -16.49 -2.17
CA LEU A 123 -14.27 -15.19 -2.26
C LEU A 123 -12.81 -15.29 -2.71
N VAL A 124 -12.05 -16.28 -2.22
CA VAL A 124 -10.67 -16.53 -2.68
C VAL A 124 -10.64 -16.94 -4.14
N ARG A 125 -11.57 -17.79 -4.59
CA ARG A 125 -11.70 -18.16 -6.02
C ARG A 125 -11.96 -16.93 -6.90
N ILE A 126 -12.83 -16.01 -6.44
CA ILE A 126 -13.09 -14.74 -7.15
C ILE A 126 -11.82 -13.89 -7.18
N LEU A 127 -11.12 -13.78 -6.05
CA LEU A 127 -9.85 -13.05 -5.97
C LEU A 127 -8.83 -13.62 -6.96
N HIS A 128 -8.60 -14.94 -6.97
CA HIS A 128 -7.64 -15.59 -7.86
C HIS A 128 -7.96 -15.43 -9.36
N ARG A 129 -9.25 -15.22 -9.71
CA ARG A 129 -9.66 -14.92 -11.09
C ARG A 129 -9.46 -13.47 -11.48
N SER A 130 -9.57 -12.56 -10.50
CA SER A 130 -9.50 -11.11 -10.74
C SER A 130 -8.07 -10.57 -10.68
N ASP A 131 -7.23 -11.18 -9.86
CA ASP A 131 -5.87 -10.81 -9.58
C ASP A 131 -4.95 -11.96 -10.01
N THR A 132 -4.04 -11.71 -10.93
CA THR A 132 -3.16 -12.75 -11.47
C THR A 132 -2.08 -13.14 -10.45
N ALA A 133 -1.41 -14.29 -10.67
CA ALA A 133 -0.26 -14.69 -9.85
C ALA A 133 1.05 -14.05 -10.36
N THR A 134 0.95 -12.93 -11.08
CA THR A 134 2.08 -12.17 -11.63
C THR A 134 2.10 -10.76 -11.05
N ASN A 135 3.19 -10.03 -11.29
CA ASN A 135 3.38 -8.67 -10.78
C ASN A 135 3.23 -8.59 -9.25
N VAL A 136 3.97 -9.44 -8.54
CA VAL A 136 3.83 -9.58 -7.08
C VAL A 136 4.89 -8.81 -6.28
N LEU A 137 6.05 -8.49 -6.87
CA LEU A 137 7.20 -7.86 -6.21
C LEU A 137 7.28 -6.35 -6.50
N PRO A 138 7.39 -5.50 -5.49
CA PRO A 138 7.12 -5.72 -4.06
C PRO A 138 5.63 -5.75 -3.75
N SER A 139 5.21 -6.31 -2.60
CA SER A 139 3.80 -6.32 -2.21
C SER A 139 3.25 -4.92 -1.98
N ILE A 140 2.36 -4.45 -2.86
CA ILE A 140 1.69 -3.15 -2.69
C ILE A 140 0.70 -3.16 -1.51
N HIS A 141 0.13 -4.31 -1.18
CA HIS A 141 -0.75 -4.47 -0.01
C HIS A 141 0.01 -4.18 1.29
N CYS A 142 1.19 -4.77 1.44
CA CYS A 142 2.06 -4.54 2.58
C CYS A 142 2.58 -3.10 2.60
N TYR A 143 3.12 -2.63 1.49
CA TYR A 143 3.67 -1.28 1.38
C TYR A 143 2.65 -0.19 1.73
N ASN A 144 1.46 -0.21 1.10
CA ASN A 144 0.44 0.80 1.32
C ASN A 144 -0.13 0.75 2.74
N SER A 145 -0.25 -0.45 3.34
CA SER A 145 -0.68 -0.60 4.73
C SER A 145 0.30 0.03 5.71
N LEU A 146 1.61 -0.18 5.50
CA LEU A 146 2.67 0.46 6.28
C LEU A 146 2.66 1.98 6.10
N ALA A 147 2.48 2.46 4.87
CA ALA A 147 2.42 3.89 4.56
C ALA A 147 1.27 4.59 5.29
N VAL A 148 0.07 4.00 5.25
CA VAL A 148 -1.11 4.53 5.95
C VAL A 148 -0.92 4.47 7.46
N HIS A 149 -0.45 3.35 8.00
CA HIS A 149 -0.19 3.23 9.44
C HIS A 149 0.83 4.27 9.93
N ALA A 150 1.92 4.47 9.20
CA ALA A 150 2.92 5.48 9.53
C ALA A 150 2.36 6.91 9.48
N ALA A 151 1.56 7.24 8.46
CA ALA A 151 0.89 8.53 8.36
C ALA A 151 -0.04 8.79 9.55
N ILE A 152 -0.87 7.80 9.92
CA ILE A 152 -1.75 7.87 11.10
C ILE A 152 -0.93 8.11 12.37
N ARG A 153 0.17 7.40 12.56
CA ARG A 153 1.05 7.56 13.72
C ARG A 153 1.69 8.97 13.80
N LYS A 154 1.97 9.59 12.67
CA LYS A 154 2.59 10.93 12.60
C LYS A 154 1.56 12.06 12.74
N ASN A 155 0.29 11.83 12.41
CA ASN A 155 -0.73 12.87 12.44
C ASN A 155 -1.18 13.20 13.86
N LYS A 156 -1.01 14.47 14.25
CA LYS A 156 -1.31 14.95 15.62
C LYS A 156 -2.80 14.90 15.95
N THR A 157 -3.68 15.14 15.00
CA THR A 157 -5.13 15.17 15.18
C THR A 157 -5.68 13.77 15.45
N LEU A 158 -5.27 12.77 14.63
CA LEU A 158 -5.69 11.38 14.82
C LEU A 158 -5.13 10.79 16.11
N ASN A 159 -3.95 11.22 16.52
CA ASN A 159 -3.29 10.76 17.75
C ASN A 159 -3.97 11.21 19.06
N LYS A 160 -4.87 12.18 19.00
CA LYS A 160 -5.70 12.55 20.17
C LYS A 160 -6.65 11.41 20.57
N LYS A 161 -7.03 10.54 19.63
CA LYS A 161 -7.91 9.39 19.89
C LYS A 161 -7.06 8.14 20.14
N ARG A 162 -7.00 7.67 21.37
CA ARG A 162 -6.14 6.57 21.86
C ARG A 162 -6.29 5.26 21.08
N TRP A 163 -7.47 4.99 20.53
CA TRP A 163 -7.81 3.74 19.86
C TRP A 163 -7.40 3.70 18.38
N ILE A 164 -7.17 4.84 17.71
CA ILE A 164 -6.88 4.86 16.26
C ILE A 164 -5.56 4.16 15.94
N LYS A 165 -4.50 4.42 16.70
CA LYS A 165 -3.19 3.81 16.47
C LYS A 165 -3.20 2.28 16.60
N PRO A 166 -3.71 1.70 17.70
CA PRO A 166 -3.74 0.24 17.85
C PRO A 166 -4.64 -0.43 16.83
N ILE A 167 -5.79 0.15 16.47
CA ILE A 167 -6.65 -0.38 15.42
C ILE A 167 -5.93 -0.36 14.06
N SER A 168 -5.30 0.77 13.72
CA SER A 168 -4.53 0.87 12.48
C SER A 168 -3.34 -0.11 12.45
N ALA A 169 -2.67 -0.33 13.58
CA ALA A 169 -1.60 -1.32 13.68
C ALA A 169 -2.13 -2.75 13.47
N PHE A 170 -3.26 -3.07 14.11
CA PHE A 170 -3.90 -4.37 13.96
C PHE A 170 -4.34 -4.63 12.52
N ILE A 171 -4.99 -3.66 11.86
CA ILE A 171 -5.40 -3.79 10.46
C ILE A 171 -4.16 -3.97 9.57
N CYS A 172 -3.14 -3.12 9.72
CA CYS A 172 -1.89 -3.22 8.96
C CYS A 172 -1.25 -4.61 9.09
N PHE A 173 -1.11 -5.10 10.32
CA PHE A 173 -0.55 -6.43 10.59
C PHE A 173 -1.40 -7.55 9.99
N SER A 174 -2.72 -7.48 10.16
CA SER A 174 -3.65 -8.47 9.60
C SER A 174 -3.62 -8.51 8.07
N VAL A 175 -3.48 -7.34 7.41
CA VAL A 175 -3.31 -7.28 5.95
C VAL A 175 -1.99 -7.92 5.52
N VAL A 176 -0.87 -7.62 6.19
CA VAL A 176 0.43 -8.26 5.88
C VAL A 176 0.32 -9.78 6.00
N LEU A 177 -0.26 -10.29 7.08
CA LEU A 177 -0.47 -11.73 7.24
C LEU A 177 -1.39 -12.28 6.15
N SER A 178 -2.45 -11.56 5.77
CA SER A 178 -3.40 -12.04 4.77
C SER A 178 -2.76 -12.29 3.41
N THR A 179 -1.79 -11.49 3.02
CA THR A 179 -1.06 -11.69 1.75
C THR A 179 -0.31 -13.02 1.72
N LEU A 180 0.25 -13.44 2.85
CA LEU A 180 1.00 -14.67 3.01
C LEU A 180 0.08 -15.90 3.13
N PHE A 181 -0.95 -15.83 4.00
CA PHE A 181 -1.87 -16.94 4.24
C PHE A 181 -2.81 -17.22 3.07
N LEU A 182 -3.12 -16.23 2.25
CA LEU A 182 -3.87 -16.40 0.99
C LEU A 182 -2.97 -16.81 -0.18
N LYS A 183 -1.65 -16.92 0.04
CA LYS A 183 -0.69 -17.25 -1.02
C LYS A 183 -0.71 -16.25 -2.19
N GLN A 184 -0.99 -14.98 -1.89
CA GLN A 184 -0.94 -13.89 -2.86
C GLN A 184 0.46 -13.29 -2.99
N HIS A 185 1.29 -13.42 -1.95
CA HIS A 185 2.66 -12.94 -1.91
C HIS A 185 3.58 -13.95 -1.21
N SER A 186 4.84 -13.96 -1.61
CA SER A 186 5.94 -14.61 -0.91
C SER A 186 6.46 -13.74 0.25
N VAL A 187 7.15 -14.36 1.18
CA VAL A 187 7.91 -13.65 2.22
C VAL A 187 8.90 -12.66 1.60
N ILE A 188 9.47 -12.97 0.43
CA ILE A 188 10.38 -12.08 -0.32
C ILE A 188 9.67 -10.79 -0.73
N ASP A 189 8.43 -10.86 -1.24
CA ASP A 189 7.65 -9.69 -1.66
C ASP A 189 7.34 -8.78 -0.48
N VAL A 190 7.04 -9.39 0.67
CA VAL A 190 6.77 -8.68 1.92
C VAL A 190 8.03 -7.96 2.39
N ILE A 191 9.19 -8.62 2.42
CA ILE A 191 10.49 -8.02 2.80
C ILE A 191 10.82 -6.86 1.85
N ALA A 192 10.66 -7.05 0.54
CA ALA A 192 10.91 -6.00 -0.45
C ALA A 192 10.00 -4.78 -0.22
N ALA A 193 8.73 -5.00 0.15
CA ALA A 193 7.79 -3.94 0.49
C ALA A 193 8.23 -3.16 1.75
N PHE A 194 8.73 -3.85 2.78
CA PHE A 194 9.28 -3.21 3.98
C PHE A 194 10.52 -2.37 3.67
N ILE A 195 11.43 -2.86 2.84
CA ILE A 195 12.64 -2.13 2.43
C ILE A 195 12.25 -0.87 1.65
N LEU A 196 11.39 -1.00 0.64
CA LEU A 196 10.90 0.13 -0.15
C LEU A 196 10.18 1.16 0.72
N PHE A 197 9.33 0.68 1.66
CA PHE A 197 8.66 1.56 2.60
C PHE A 197 9.65 2.29 3.51
N ALA A 198 10.64 1.61 4.07
CA ALA A 198 11.64 2.23 4.95
C ALA A 198 12.41 3.35 4.22
N ALA A 199 12.83 3.11 2.98
CA ALA A 199 13.51 4.11 2.15
C ALA A 199 12.61 5.33 1.87
N THR A 200 11.37 5.09 1.44
CA THR A 200 10.41 6.16 1.13
C THR A 200 10.01 6.94 2.39
N TYR A 201 9.78 6.23 3.49
CA TYR A 201 9.47 6.86 4.78
C TYR A 201 10.62 7.76 5.26
N ALA A 202 11.86 7.31 5.15
CA ALA A 202 13.02 8.11 5.50
C ALA A 202 13.07 9.38 4.65
N ALA A 203 12.89 9.29 3.34
CA ALA A 203 12.92 10.42 2.43
C ALA A 203 11.80 11.45 2.69
N VAL A 204 10.57 10.98 2.96
CA VAL A 204 9.40 11.88 3.07
C VAL A 204 9.17 12.40 4.49
N TYR A 205 9.52 11.63 5.51
CA TYR A 205 9.25 11.99 6.91
C TYR A 205 10.50 12.33 7.71
N LEU A 206 11.57 11.52 7.62
CA LEU A 206 12.72 11.69 8.51
C LEU A 206 13.62 12.83 8.06
N VAL A 207 14.04 12.86 6.81
CA VAL A 207 14.96 13.89 6.28
C VAL A 207 14.35 15.29 6.40
N PRO A 208 13.11 15.57 5.98
CA PRO A 208 12.50 16.89 6.14
C PRO A 208 12.31 17.31 7.60
N ASP A 209 11.93 16.36 8.48
CA ASP A 209 11.74 16.66 9.90
C ASP A 209 13.09 16.99 10.60
N MET A 210 14.18 16.31 10.20
CA MET A 210 15.54 16.62 10.68
C MET A 210 16.04 17.99 10.20
N GLN A 211 15.81 18.32 8.92
CA GLN A 211 16.18 19.63 8.37
C GLN A 211 15.44 20.77 9.08
N ALA A 212 14.14 20.61 9.30
CA ALA A 212 13.34 21.59 10.03
C ALA A 212 13.87 21.83 11.46
N LYS A 213 14.26 20.78 12.18
CA LYS A 213 14.86 20.90 13.53
C LYS A 213 16.20 21.63 13.51
N LYS A 214 17.08 21.36 12.53
CA LYS A 214 18.36 22.05 12.41
C LYS A 214 18.19 23.56 12.18
N VAL A 215 17.25 23.97 11.32
CA VAL A 215 16.93 25.37 11.05
C VAL A 215 16.42 26.08 12.31
N VAL A 216 15.57 25.44 13.10
CA VAL A 216 15.08 26.03 14.37
C VAL A 216 16.20 26.16 15.36
N HIS A 217 17.06 25.17 15.52
CA HIS A 217 18.18 25.21 16.47
C HIS A 217 19.20 26.31 16.10
N SER A 218 19.53 26.46 14.81
CA SER A 218 20.47 27.52 14.36
C SER A 218 19.91 28.92 14.57
N LYS A 219 18.59 29.12 14.52
CA LYS A 219 17.94 30.43 14.80
C LYS A 219 17.85 30.77 16.27
N LEU A 220 17.96 29.79 17.18
CA LEU A 220 17.97 30.02 18.64
C LEU A 220 19.35 30.20 19.21
N SER A 221 20.40 29.90 18.44
CA SER A 221 21.82 30.05 18.84
C SER A 221 22.46 31.37 18.36
N HIS A 222 21.70 32.23 17.74
CA HIS A 222 21.99 33.59 17.35
C HIS A 222 21.03 34.58 18.02
#